data_39fdb3c2a8bf8dcb4a2ec9c7708f92ed
#
_entry.id   39fdb3c2a8bf8dcb4a2ec9c7708f92ed
#
_cell.length_a   1.000
_cell.length_b   1.000
_cell.length_c   1.000
_cell.angle_alpha   90.00
_cell.angle_beta   90.00
_cell.angle_gamma   90.00
#
_symmetry.space_group_name_H-M   'P 1'
#
loop_
_entity.id
_entity.type
_entity.pdbx_description
1 polymer ?
#
loop_
_entity_poly.entity_id
_entity_poly.type
_entity_poly.pdbx_seq_one_letter_code
_entity_poly.pdbx_strand_id
1 'polypeptide(L)'
;MTDKFTHLHLHTEYSLRDAITPPEGLMKRCADVGMKKVAVTDHGNLMGIPNCAKYAKKYGVQLIPGNEMYLVPDVESCRGREWIRGKSSHLVLLAMDDKGWENLKILTTRSNSEGFYFEPRIDYQMLEDHNEGLIALTACLGGVLAKPWFKDQPLNLVADRMKSIMGDRIFFEIQLNGRQEQVDYNDAVIQLAQDTGTDLVATVDSHYLEKTDSHKQDLVFALGMGKQLKDPERHRYPAEMHSVETPEEVTSRFVERYGEIGRKAVYNTTRISDSCTARVETESKNYKIPSVPLKDADDYQDFIAWKRTKIATFFLTD
;
A
#
# COMPACT_ATOMS: atom_id res chain seq x y z
N MET A 1 27.73 -2.24 12.39
CA MET A 1 26.88 -2.44 11.20
C MET A 1 26.02 -1.20 11.10
N THR A 2 26.06 -0.47 9.98
CA THR A 2 25.14 0.65 9.78
C THR A 2 23.72 0.12 9.80
N ASP A 3 22.89 0.68 10.68
CA ASP A 3 21.49 0.32 10.80
C ASP A 3 20.81 0.61 9.47
N LYS A 4 20.48 -0.46 8.74
CA LYS A 4 19.81 -0.36 7.45
C LYS A 4 18.33 -0.60 7.68
N PHE A 5 17.51 0.36 7.27
CA PHE A 5 16.07 0.29 7.30
C PHE A 5 15.51 0.73 5.95
N THR A 6 14.40 0.16 5.54
CA THR A 6 13.66 0.56 4.34
C THR A 6 12.20 0.75 4.71
N HIS A 7 11.60 1.92 4.39
CA HIS A 7 10.16 2.08 4.51
C HIS A 7 9.46 1.15 3.51
N LEU A 8 8.70 0.18 4.02
CA LEU A 8 7.94 -0.81 3.24
C LEU A 8 6.43 -0.59 3.30
N HIS A 9 5.95 0.28 4.18
CA HIS A 9 4.58 0.74 4.31
C HIS A 9 4.60 2.26 4.39
N LEU A 10 4.19 2.92 3.31
CA LEU A 10 4.28 4.36 3.15
C LEU A 10 3.26 4.87 2.13
N HIS A 11 2.62 5.98 2.47
CA HIS A 11 1.57 6.62 1.69
C HIS A 11 2.03 7.95 1.09
N THR A 12 1.67 8.17 -0.17
CA THR A 12 1.86 9.44 -0.87
C THR A 12 0.56 10.25 -0.87
N GLU A 13 0.60 11.46 -1.42
CA GLU A 13 -0.60 12.30 -1.65
C GLU A 13 -1.68 11.62 -2.52
N TYR A 14 -1.37 10.48 -3.13
CA TYR A 14 -2.31 9.64 -3.87
C TYR A 14 -3.13 8.69 -2.97
N SER A 15 -2.80 8.56 -1.69
CA SER A 15 -3.70 8.09 -0.64
C SER A 15 -4.64 9.24 -0.25
N LEU A 16 -5.59 9.53 -1.15
CA LEU A 16 -6.42 10.73 -1.12
C LEU A 16 -7.14 10.90 0.21
N ARG A 17 -7.05 12.11 0.78
CA ARG A 17 -7.67 12.52 2.05
C ARG A 17 -7.07 11.86 3.29
N ASP A 18 -5.88 11.27 3.17
CA ASP A 18 -5.20 10.61 4.26
C ASP A 18 -3.73 11.05 4.35
N ALA A 19 -2.95 10.88 3.30
CA ALA A 19 -1.54 11.25 3.28
C ALA A 19 -1.26 12.51 2.45
N ILE A 20 -0.10 13.13 2.72
CA ILE A 20 0.34 14.38 2.08
C ILE A 20 1.79 14.31 1.57
N THR A 21 2.36 13.13 1.47
CA THR A 21 3.75 12.92 1.03
C THR A 21 3.87 13.12 -0.47
N PRO A 22 4.49 14.22 -0.98
CA PRO A 22 4.64 14.42 -2.41
C PRO A 22 5.73 13.49 -2.97
N PRO A 23 5.55 12.86 -4.16
CA PRO A 23 6.50 11.92 -4.76
C PRO A 23 7.94 12.43 -4.88
N GLU A 24 8.14 13.68 -5.33
CA GLU A 24 9.46 14.26 -5.43
C GLU A 24 10.12 14.46 -4.07
N GLY A 25 9.35 15.00 -3.12
CA GLY A 25 9.79 15.20 -1.73
C GLY A 25 10.22 13.90 -1.07
N LEU A 26 9.44 12.82 -1.28
CA LEU A 26 9.76 11.49 -0.76
C LEU A 26 11.11 10.98 -1.27
N MET A 27 11.32 10.99 -2.60
CA MET A 27 12.56 10.47 -3.18
C MET A 27 13.77 11.31 -2.78
N LYS A 28 13.59 12.64 -2.71
CA LYS A 28 14.62 13.54 -2.19
C LYS A 28 14.94 13.24 -0.73
N ARG A 29 13.92 13.11 0.13
CA ARG A 29 14.11 12.78 1.55
C ARG A 29 14.85 11.46 1.73
N CYS A 30 14.47 10.41 1.00
CA CYS A 30 15.17 9.13 1.03
C CYS A 30 16.66 9.29 0.69
N ALA A 31 16.98 10.02 -0.38
CA ALA A 31 18.36 10.28 -0.77
C ALA A 31 19.14 11.07 0.30
N ASP A 32 18.53 12.12 0.87
CA ASP A 32 19.13 12.97 1.88
C ASP A 32 19.49 12.21 3.17
N VAL A 33 18.64 11.23 3.58
CA VAL A 33 18.90 10.39 4.77
C VAL A 33 19.61 9.07 4.44
N GLY A 34 20.13 8.92 3.22
CA GLY A 34 20.94 7.77 2.80
C GLY A 34 20.17 6.49 2.50
N MET A 35 18.83 6.51 2.50
CA MET A 35 18.01 5.37 2.07
C MET A 35 18.11 5.18 0.56
N LYS A 36 18.43 3.95 0.14
CA LYS A 36 18.62 3.60 -1.28
C LYS A 36 17.37 2.99 -1.92
N LYS A 37 16.41 2.57 -1.10
CA LYS A 37 15.16 1.92 -1.52
C LYS A 37 14.00 2.44 -0.67
N VAL A 38 12.81 2.47 -1.26
CA VAL A 38 11.57 2.82 -0.56
C VAL A 38 10.40 2.15 -1.27
N ALA A 39 9.44 1.61 -0.51
CA ALA A 39 8.17 1.17 -1.07
C ALA A 39 7.15 2.33 -1.03
N VAL A 40 6.24 2.30 -2.00
CA VAL A 40 5.05 3.16 -2.02
C VAL A 40 3.85 2.24 -2.07
N THR A 41 2.96 2.38 -1.09
CA THR A 41 1.85 1.47 -0.80
C THR A 41 0.55 2.24 -0.59
N ASP A 42 0.20 3.12 -1.52
CA ASP A 42 -1.03 3.92 -1.46
C ASP A 42 -2.29 3.03 -1.32
N HIS A 43 -3.32 3.54 -0.65
CA HIS A 43 -4.57 2.83 -0.38
C HIS A 43 -5.31 2.45 -1.66
N GLY A 44 -5.39 1.16 -1.97
CA GLY A 44 -6.20 0.59 -3.04
C GLY A 44 -5.87 1.05 -4.46
N ASN A 45 -4.73 1.72 -4.67
CA ASN A 45 -4.38 2.26 -5.97
C ASN A 45 -2.87 2.27 -6.25
N LEU A 46 -2.49 2.49 -7.51
CA LEU A 46 -1.11 2.60 -7.98
C LEU A 46 -0.83 3.96 -8.64
N MET A 47 -1.67 4.97 -8.36
CA MET A 47 -1.61 6.26 -9.07
C MET A 47 -0.32 7.04 -8.78
N GLY A 48 0.25 6.89 -7.59
CA GLY A 48 1.52 7.51 -7.19
C GLY A 48 2.76 6.90 -7.84
N ILE A 49 2.69 5.62 -8.26
CA ILE A 49 3.84 4.85 -8.73
C ILE A 49 4.54 5.48 -9.93
N PRO A 50 3.87 5.95 -11.00
CA PRO A 50 4.56 6.56 -12.15
C PRO A 50 5.37 7.81 -11.77
N ASN A 51 4.80 8.70 -10.94
CA ASN A 51 5.50 9.89 -10.47
C ASN A 51 6.66 9.55 -9.53
N CYS A 52 6.44 8.60 -8.61
CA CYS A 52 7.52 8.12 -7.75
C CYS A 52 8.66 7.49 -8.54
N ALA A 53 8.38 6.68 -9.58
CA ALA A 53 9.41 6.07 -10.42
C ALA A 53 10.23 7.12 -11.19
N LYS A 54 9.59 8.18 -11.71
CA LYS A 54 10.28 9.31 -12.34
C LYS A 54 11.28 9.97 -11.39
N TYR A 55 10.87 10.27 -10.17
CA TYR A 55 11.72 10.94 -9.20
C TYR A 55 12.73 9.99 -8.53
N ALA A 56 12.40 8.69 -8.40
CA ALA A 56 13.32 7.65 -7.96
C ALA A 56 14.57 7.63 -8.86
N LYS A 57 14.39 7.65 -10.19
CA LYS A 57 15.47 7.77 -11.16
C LYS A 57 16.29 9.05 -10.97
N LYS A 58 15.62 10.19 -10.74
CA LYS A 58 16.27 11.49 -10.53
C LYS A 58 17.20 11.52 -9.32
N TYR A 59 16.76 10.92 -8.20
CA TYR A 59 17.46 10.95 -6.92
C TYR A 59 18.30 9.70 -6.62
N GLY A 60 18.35 8.73 -7.54
CA GLY A 60 19.12 7.49 -7.36
C GLY A 60 18.59 6.58 -6.25
N VAL A 61 17.28 6.59 -6.04
CA VAL A 61 16.56 5.72 -5.10
C VAL A 61 15.82 4.63 -5.89
N GLN A 62 15.84 3.39 -5.43
CA GLN A 62 15.04 2.33 -6.02
C GLN A 62 13.62 2.36 -5.44
N LEU A 63 12.62 2.51 -6.31
CA LEU A 63 11.21 2.36 -5.95
C LEU A 63 10.83 0.87 -5.89
N ILE A 64 10.16 0.47 -4.82
CA ILE A 64 9.46 -0.81 -4.70
C ILE A 64 7.97 -0.52 -4.90
N PRO A 65 7.36 -0.93 -6.00
CA PRO A 65 5.93 -0.71 -6.21
C PRO A 65 5.12 -1.61 -5.29
N GLY A 66 4.17 -1.01 -4.60
CA GLY A 66 3.28 -1.67 -3.65
C GLY A 66 1.88 -1.07 -3.67
N ASN A 67 1.00 -1.65 -2.88
CA ASN A 67 -0.37 -1.20 -2.68
C ASN A 67 -0.86 -1.71 -1.32
N GLU A 68 -1.43 -0.86 -0.49
CA GLU A 68 -2.20 -1.28 0.66
C GLU A 68 -3.63 -1.59 0.21
N MET A 69 -3.85 -2.88 -0.07
CA MET A 69 -5.13 -3.39 -0.58
C MET A 69 -6.18 -3.49 0.53
N TYR A 70 -7.44 -3.34 0.15
CA TYR A 70 -8.58 -3.65 1.00
C TYR A 70 -8.98 -5.11 0.78
N LEU A 71 -8.76 -5.97 1.77
CA LEU A 71 -9.06 -7.40 1.71
C LEU A 71 -10.38 -7.71 2.43
N VAL A 72 -11.22 -8.50 1.77
CA VAL A 72 -12.48 -9.04 2.33
C VAL A 72 -12.50 -10.57 2.21
N PRO A 73 -13.34 -11.28 2.97
CA PRO A 73 -13.48 -12.72 2.84
C PRO A 73 -13.91 -13.16 1.43
N ASP A 74 -14.85 -12.44 0.83
CA ASP A 74 -15.40 -12.70 -0.50
C ASP A 74 -16.09 -11.41 -1.00
N VAL A 75 -15.82 -10.98 -2.23
CA VAL A 75 -16.30 -9.66 -2.72
C VAL A 75 -17.79 -9.64 -3.00
N GLU A 76 -18.41 -10.78 -3.35
CA GLU A 76 -19.84 -10.84 -3.66
C GLU A 76 -20.68 -10.88 -2.39
N SER A 77 -20.31 -11.73 -1.41
CA SER A 77 -21.04 -11.83 -0.13
C SER A 77 -20.86 -10.57 0.74
N CYS A 78 -19.78 -9.85 0.57
CA CYS A 78 -19.49 -8.61 1.32
C CYS A 78 -20.10 -7.36 0.67
N ARG A 79 -21.34 -7.47 0.18
CA ARG A 79 -22.15 -6.36 -0.38
C ARG A 79 -23.49 -6.26 0.37
N GLY A 80 -24.21 -5.17 0.12
CA GLY A 80 -25.54 -4.98 0.68
C GLY A 80 -25.58 -4.15 1.98
N ARG A 81 -26.77 -4.07 2.57
CA ARG A 81 -27.05 -3.12 3.69
C ARG A 81 -26.23 -3.38 4.97
N GLU A 82 -25.79 -4.63 5.18
CA GLU A 82 -25.01 -5.00 6.37
C GLU A 82 -23.53 -4.67 6.23
N TRP A 83 -23.05 -4.44 4.99
CA TRP A 83 -21.67 -4.06 4.75
C TRP A 83 -21.54 -2.54 4.84
N ILE A 84 -20.74 -2.06 5.76
CA ILE A 84 -20.43 -0.64 5.94
C ILE A 84 -18.97 -0.37 5.59
N ARG A 85 -18.67 0.87 5.19
CA ARG A 85 -17.31 1.32 4.92
C ARG A 85 -16.38 1.03 6.10
N GLY A 86 -15.14 0.61 5.83
CA GLY A 86 -14.13 0.32 6.84
C GLY A 86 -14.22 -1.08 7.46
N LYS A 87 -15.08 -1.98 6.94
CA LYS A 87 -15.10 -3.39 7.36
C LYS A 87 -14.04 -4.26 6.70
N SER A 88 -13.49 -3.85 5.56
CA SER A 88 -12.35 -4.52 4.91
C SER A 88 -11.10 -4.43 5.76
N SER A 89 -10.24 -5.42 5.65
CA SER A 89 -8.93 -5.42 6.29
C SER A 89 -7.89 -4.88 5.34
N HIS A 90 -6.87 -4.21 5.86
CA HIS A 90 -5.74 -3.77 5.08
C HIS A 90 -4.73 -4.92 4.90
N LEU A 91 -4.13 -4.98 3.73
CA LEU A 91 -3.05 -5.90 3.38
C LEU A 91 -2.05 -5.18 2.50
N VAL A 92 -0.82 -5.01 2.96
CA VAL A 92 0.24 -4.43 2.13
C VAL A 92 0.78 -5.49 1.20
N LEU A 93 0.78 -5.22 -0.10
CA LEU A 93 1.39 -6.06 -1.13
C LEU A 93 2.52 -5.30 -1.80
N LEU A 94 3.69 -5.93 -1.89
CA LEU A 94 4.89 -5.40 -2.54
C LEU A 94 5.23 -6.27 -3.74
N ALA A 95 5.55 -5.66 -4.89
CA ALA A 95 6.04 -6.39 -6.04
C ALA A 95 7.52 -6.77 -5.84
N MET A 96 7.80 -8.06 -5.71
CA MET A 96 9.15 -8.58 -5.57
C MET A 96 9.91 -8.55 -6.90
N ASP A 97 9.22 -8.89 -7.98
CA ASP A 97 9.78 -8.97 -9.33
C ASP A 97 8.79 -8.48 -10.39
N ASP A 98 9.14 -8.58 -11.67
CA ASP A 98 8.30 -8.12 -12.77
C ASP A 98 6.97 -8.92 -12.83
N LYS A 99 6.95 -10.21 -12.45
CA LYS A 99 5.72 -11.00 -12.35
C LYS A 99 4.83 -10.48 -11.22
N GLY A 100 5.40 -10.18 -10.05
CA GLY A 100 4.69 -9.55 -8.96
C GLY A 100 4.13 -8.17 -9.34
N TRP A 101 4.88 -7.40 -10.12
CA TRP A 101 4.38 -6.12 -10.62
C TRP A 101 3.17 -6.28 -11.57
N GLU A 102 3.19 -7.28 -12.46
CA GLU A 102 2.02 -7.60 -13.29
C GLU A 102 0.83 -8.04 -12.43
N ASN A 103 1.05 -8.94 -11.47
CA ASN A 103 -0.01 -9.42 -10.58
C ASN A 103 -0.59 -8.29 -9.71
N LEU A 104 0.24 -7.37 -9.21
CA LEU A 104 -0.23 -6.22 -8.44
C LEU A 104 -1.13 -5.29 -9.27
N LYS A 105 -0.79 -5.07 -10.55
CA LYS A 105 -1.64 -4.32 -11.50
C LYS A 105 -2.97 -5.03 -11.75
N ILE A 106 -2.94 -6.36 -11.92
CA ILE A 106 -4.15 -7.17 -12.12
C ILE A 106 -5.04 -7.07 -10.88
N LEU A 107 -4.49 -7.29 -9.68
CA LEU A 107 -5.24 -7.19 -8.42
C LEU A 107 -5.85 -5.80 -8.24
N THR A 108 -5.08 -4.73 -8.52
CA THR A 108 -5.59 -3.35 -8.44
C THR A 108 -6.69 -3.10 -9.47
N THR A 109 -6.59 -3.65 -10.68
CA THR A 109 -7.64 -3.55 -11.70
C THR A 109 -8.90 -4.29 -11.26
N ARG A 110 -8.77 -5.56 -10.81
CA ARG A 110 -9.90 -6.38 -10.36
C ARG A 110 -10.58 -5.80 -9.13
N SER A 111 -9.82 -5.19 -8.20
CA SER A 111 -10.39 -4.52 -7.03
C SER A 111 -11.35 -3.40 -7.41
N ASN A 112 -11.10 -2.70 -8.53
CA ASN A 112 -11.94 -1.63 -9.04
C ASN A 112 -13.08 -2.12 -9.92
N SER A 113 -12.83 -3.10 -10.81
CA SER A 113 -13.83 -3.59 -11.78
C SER A 113 -14.81 -4.61 -11.19
N GLU A 114 -14.33 -5.48 -10.29
CA GLU A 114 -15.10 -6.59 -9.73
C GLU A 114 -15.42 -6.36 -8.24
N GLY A 115 -14.44 -5.86 -7.47
CA GLY A 115 -14.52 -5.77 -6.00
C GLY A 115 -15.01 -4.44 -5.43
N PHE A 116 -15.26 -3.42 -6.27
CA PHE A 116 -15.59 -2.09 -5.77
C PHE A 116 -16.95 -2.05 -5.04
N TYR A 117 -16.90 -1.68 -3.76
CA TYR A 117 -18.07 -1.34 -2.96
C TYR A 117 -17.64 -0.44 -1.81
N PHE A 118 -17.86 0.87 -1.92
CA PHE A 118 -17.29 1.98 -1.14
C PHE A 118 -15.78 2.18 -1.31
N GLU A 119 -15.01 1.12 -1.48
CA GLU A 119 -13.56 1.07 -1.67
C GLU A 119 -13.18 -0.07 -2.62
N PRO A 120 -12.03 -0.01 -3.32
CA PRO A 120 -11.58 -1.07 -4.22
C PRO A 120 -11.06 -2.25 -3.40
N ARG A 121 -11.78 -3.39 -3.43
CA ARG A 121 -11.49 -4.55 -2.58
C ARG A 121 -11.05 -5.75 -3.40
N ILE A 122 -10.18 -6.54 -2.81
CA ILE A 122 -9.89 -7.91 -3.26
C ILE A 122 -10.39 -8.91 -2.22
N ASP A 123 -10.54 -10.16 -2.62
CA ASP A 123 -10.76 -11.27 -1.70
C ASP A 123 -9.60 -12.28 -1.72
N TYR A 124 -9.72 -13.29 -0.88
CA TYR A 124 -8.68 -14.31 -0.78
C TYR A 124 -8.51 -15.12 -2.08
N GLN A 125 -9.58 -15.34 -2.86
CA GLN A 125 -9.48 -16.06 -4.13
C GLN A 125 -8.71 -15.24 -5.17
N MET A 126 -8.99 -13.94 -5.29
CA MET A 126 -8.25 -13.05 -6.18
C MET A 126 -6.76 -13.03 -5.81
N LEU A 127 -6.45 -13.00 -4.49
CA LEU A 127 -5.08 -13.03 -4.00
C LEU A 127 -4.42 -14.38 -4.31
N GLU A 128 -5.10 -15.49 -4.12
CA GLU A 128 -4.60 -16.84 -4.43
C GLU A 128 -4.26 -16.99 -5.92
N ASP A 129 -5.13 -16.48 -6.80
CA ASP A 129 -4.94 -16.52 -8.25
C ASP A 129 -3.75 -15.67 -8.74
N HIS A 130 -3.37 -14.62 -7.98
CA HIS A 130 -2.40 -13.61 -8.43
C HIS A 130 -1.32 -13.25 -7.38
N ASN A 131 -0.93 -14.20 -6.51
CA ASN A 131 0.07 -13.95 -5.47
C ASN A 131 1.53 -14.15 -5.91
N GLU A 132 1.79 -14.73 -7.08
CA GLU A 132 3.16 -15.00 -7.56
C GLU A 132 3.96 -13.70 -7.70
N GLY A 133 5.20 -13.68 -7.19
CA GLY A 133 6.08 -12.51 -7.22
C GLY A 133 5.65 -11.38 -6.27
N LEU A 134 4.67 -11.61 -5.37
CA LEU A 134 4.25 -10.66 -4.35
C LEU A 134 4.78 -11.05 -2.97
N ILE A 135 5.09 -10.04 -2.17
CA ILE A 135 5.34 -10.15 -0.73
C ILE A 135 4.16 -9.46 -0.02
N ALA A 136 3.66 -10.06 1.05
CA ALA A 136 2.57 -9.52 1.86
C ALA A 136 3.04 -9.10 3.25
N LEU A 137 2.59 -7.92 3.73
CA LEU A 137 2.73 -7.48 5.11
C LEU A 137 1.33 -7.31 5.70
N THR A 138 1.16 -7.64 7.00
CA THR A 138 -0.16 -7.71 7.63
C THR A 138 -0.78 -6.35 8.00
N ALA A 139 -0.14 -5.27 7.60
CA ALA A 139 -0.56 -3.88 7.77
C ALA A 139 -0.72 -3.42 9.24
N CYS A 140 -1.41 -2.29 9.45
CA CYS A 140 -1.57 -1.57 10.70
C CYS A 140 -2.73 -2.12 11.57
N LEU A 141 -3.26 -1.31 12.51
CA LEU A 141 -4.49 -1.63 13.29
C LEU A 141 -5.75 -1.80 12.41
N GLY A 142 -5.69 -1.44 11.13
CA GLY A 142 -6.69 -1.78 10.11
C GLY A 142 -6.46 -3.13 9.43
N GLY A 143 -5.34 -3.80 9.71
CA GLY A 143 -4.83 -4.97 9.00
C GLY A 143 -5.59 -6.27 9.22
N VAL A 144 -5.17 -7.27 8.46
CA VAL A 144 -5.82 -8.59 8.42
C VAL A 144 -5.76 -9.34 9.76
N LEU A 145 -4.72 -9.13 10.56
CA LEU A 145 -4.60 -9.71 11.90
C LEU A 145 -5.24 -8.82 12.98
N ALA A 146 -5.31 -7.51 12.79
CA ALA A 146 -5.89 -6.60 13.77
C ALA A 146 -7.41 -6.73 13.87
N LYS A 147 -8.10 -6.93 12.75
CA LYS A 147 -9.56 -7.08 12.76
C LYS A 147 -10.08 -8.23 13.63
N PRO A 148 -9.53 -9.47 13.56
CA PRO A 148 -9.88 -10.52 14.50
C PRO A 148 -9.40 -10.23 15.92
N TRP A 149 -8.23 -9.60 16.11
CA TRP A 149 -7.72 -9.23 17.44
C TRP A 149 -8.69 -8.33 18.20
N PHE A 150 -9.22 -7.27 17.58
CA PHE A 150 -10.24 -6.39 18.17
C PHE A 150 -11.56 -7.08 18.53
N LYS A 151 -11.77 -8.31 18.05
CA LYS A 151 -12.97 -9.11 18.29
C LYS A 151 -12.70 -10.30 19.20
N ASP A 152 -11.54 -10.34 19.84
CA ASP A 152 -11.07 -11.47 20.65
C ASP A 152 -11.15 -12.82 19.90
N GLN A 153 -10.93 -12.79 18.58
CA GLN A 153 -10.94 -13.98 17.72
C GLN A 153 -9.54 -14.55 17.56
N PRO A 154 -9.40 -15.87 17.37
CA PRO A 154 -8.11 -16.51 17.17
C PRO A 154 -7.39 -15.99 15.92
N LEU A 155 -6.16 -15.45 16.08
CA LEU A 155 -5.35 -14.89 15.00
C LEU A 155 -4.77 -15.97 14.08
N ASN A 156 -4.52 -17.17 14.60
CA ASN A 156 -3.93 -18.29 13.87
C ASN A 156 -4.75 -18.68 12.63
N LEU A 157 -6.08 -18.60 12.66
CA LEU A 157 -6.92 -18.92 11.51
C LEU A 157 -6.61 -18.04 10.29
N VAL A 158 -6.42 -16.73 10.53
CA VAL A 158 -6.05 -15.80 9.47
C VAL A 158 -4.60 -15.97 9.06
N ALA A 159 -3.71 -16.17 10.05
CA ALA A 159 -2.29 -16.41 9.81
C ALA A 159 -2.07 -17.65 8.93
N ASP A 160 -2.71 -18.78 9.27
CA ASP A 160 -2.62 -20.03 8.52
C ASP A 160 -3.13 -19.88 7.09
N ARG A 161 -4.27 -19.19 6.90
CA ARG A 161 -4.80 -18.90 5.59
C ARG A 161 -3.85 -18.03 4.76
N MET A 162 -3.31 -16.97 5.34
CA MET A 162 -2.34 -16.12 4.66
C MET A 162 -1.06 -16.89 4.32
N LYS A 163 -0.57 -17.74 5.22
CA LYS A 163 0.58 -18.60 4.94
C LYS A 163 0.30 -19.64 3.85
N SER A 164 -0.91 -20.19 3.79
CA SER A 164 -1.27 -21.13 2.72
C SER A 164 -1.24 -20.48 1.32
N ILE A 165 -1.57 -19.18 1.22
CA ILE A 165 -1.56 -18.42 -0.03
C ILE A 165 -0.15 -17.90 -0.36
N MET A 166 0.51 -17.29 0.61
CA MET A 166 1.76 -16.53 0.39
C MET A 166 3.03 -17.36 0.63
N GLY A 167 2.93 -18.51 1.32
CA GLY A 167 4.09 -19.27 1.75
C GLY A 167 5.01 -18.44 2.66
N ASP A 168 6.32 -18.48 2.40
CA ASP A 168 7.32 -17.70 3.16
C ASP A 168 7.38 -16.21 2.78
N ARG A 169 6.49 -15.75 1.88
CA ARG A 169 6.42 -14.36 1.42
C ARG A 169 5.42 -13.52 2.22
N ILE A 170 4.96 -14.00 3.39
CA ILE A 170 4.17 -13.25 4.35
C ILE A 170 5.05 -12.82 5.53
N PHE A 171 4.92 -11.56 5.96
CA PHE A 171 5.57 -11.02 7.15
C PHE A 171 4.52 -10.41 8.06
N PHE A 172 4.62 -10.70 9.35
CA PHE A 172 3.74 -10.07 10.31
C PHE A 172 4.29 -8.70 10.69
N GLU A 173 3.49 -7.70 10.47
CA GLU A 173 3.88 -6.29 10.63
C GLU A 173 3.67 -5.82 12.05
N ILE A 174 4.68 -5.16 12.60
CA ILE A 174 4.63 -4.45 13.88
C ILE A 174 4.98 -2.98 13.68
N GLN A 175 4.27 -2.10 14.38
CA GLN A 175 4.42 -0.65 14.28
C GLN A 175 4.59 -0.04 15.67
N LEU A 176 5.23 1.13 15.74
CA LEU A 176 5.31 1.94 16.96
C LEU A 176 4.83 3.35 16.67
N ASN A 177 3.54 3.61 16.85
CA ASN A 177 2.85 4.86 16.52
C ASN A 177 2.41 5.67 17.76
N GLY A 178 2.97 5.36 18.94
CA GLY A 178 2.69 6.09 20.18
C GLY A 178 1.38 5.71 20.89
N ARG A 179 0.59 4.76 20.37
CA ARG A 179 -0.63 4.25 21.02
C ARG A 179 -0.35 3.00 21.83
N GLN A 180 -0.89 2.91 23.04
CA GLN A 180 -0.79 1.71 23.87
C GLN A 180 -1.49 0.51 23.19
N GLU A 181 -2.62 0.73 22.56
CA GLU A 181 -3.35 -0.27 21.79
C GLU A 181 -2.51 -0.91 20.68
N GLN A 182 -1.64 -0.12 20.01
CA GLN A 182 -0.69 -0.66 19.02
C GLN A 182 0.37 -1.55 19.68
N VAL A 183 0.82 -1.18 20.87
CA VAL A 183 1.80 -1.98 21.63
C VAL A 183 1.16 -3.32 22.06
N ASP A 184 -0.05 -3.29 22.57
CA ASP A 184 -0.78 -4.50 23.00
C ASP A 184 -1.04 -5.45 21.82
N TYR A 185 -1.39 -4.89 20.66
CA TYR A 185 -1.52 -5.64 19.42
C TYR A 185 -0.19 -6.23 18.95
N ASN A 186 0.90 -5.45 18.98
CA ASN A 186 2.22 -5.95 18.62
C ASN A 186 2.65 -7.13 19.49
N ASP A 187 2.38 -7.10 20.79
CA ASP A 187 2.74 -8.20 21.70
C ASP A 187 2.01 -9.49 21.31
N ALA A 188 0.73 -9.41 20.91
CA ALA A 188 -0.03 -10.55 20.39
C ALA A 188 0.53 -11.06 19.04
N VAL A 189 0.93 -10.15 18.14
CA VAL A 189 1.52 -10.50 16.83
C VAL A 189 2.91 -11.11 17.00
N ILE A 190 3.72 -10.64 17.95
CA ILE A 190 5.03 -11.20 18.26
C ILE A 190 4.89 -12.65 18.77
N GLN A 191 3.92 -12.89 19.66
CA GLN A 191 3.64 -14.26 20.13
C GLN A 191 3.19 -15.17 18.98
N LEU A 192 2.26 -14.71 18.14
CA LEU A 192 1.80 -15.43 16.96
C LEU A 192 2.94 -15.74 15.99
N ALA A 193 3.88 -14.82 15.80
CA ALA A 193 5.05 -15.00 14.95
C ALA A 193 5.97 -16.10 15.47
N GLN A 194 6.15 -16.17 16.78
CA GLN A 194 6.92 -17.25 17.44
C GLN A 194 6.23 -18.62 17.29
N ASP A 195 4.91 -18.66 17.51
CA ASP A 195 4.11 -19.89 17.44
C ASP A 195 4.04 -20.46 16.02
N THR A 196 4.01 -19.61 15.01
CA THR A 196 3.86 -19.98 13.59
C THR A 196 5.19 -20.06 12.82
N GLY A 197 6.30 -19.61 13.42
CA GLY A 197 7.59 -19.48 12.75
C GLY A 197 7.60 -18.45 11.62
N THR A 198 6.69 -17.45 11.66
CA THR A 198 6.61 -16.40 10.65
C THR A 198 7.49 -15.21 11.03
N ASP A 199 8.23 -14.64 10.07
CA ASP A 199 9.08 -13.49 10.35
C ASP A 199 8.27 -12.20 10.57
N LEU A 200 8.75 -11.36 11.51
CA LEU A 200 8.23 -10.03 11.76
C LEU A 200 8.89 -9.00 10.84
N VAL A 201 8.17 -7.92 10.54
CA VAL A 201 8.70 -6.72 9.87
C VAL A 201 8.28 -5.47 10.62
N ALA A 202 9.22 -4.52 10.81
CA ALA A 202 8.97 -3.25 11.44
C ALA A 202 8.61 -2.20 10.37
N THR A 203 7.52 -1.46 10.55
CA THR A 203 7.15 -0.35 9.65
C THR A 203 6.75 0.90 10.43
N VAL A 204 6.60 2.00 9.71
CA VAL A 204 6.21 3.30 10.28
C VAL A 204 4.81 3.69 9.84
N ASP A 205 4.37 3.20 8.67
CA ASP A 205 3.10 3.63 8.07
C ASP A 205 3.10 5.15 7.81
N SER A 206 4.11 5.59 7.05
CA SER A 206 4.40 7.02 6.89
C SER A 206 3.36 7.71 6.00
N HIS A 207 2.85 8.88 6.44
CA HIS A 207 1.81 9.65 5.76
C HIS A 207 2.25 11.08 5.41
N TYR A 208 3.41 11.51 5.89
CA TYR A 208 3.99 12.83 5.62
C TYR A 208 5.52 12.79 5.72
N LEU A 209 6.21 13.82 5.16
CA LEU A 209 7.67 13.82 5.09
C LEU A 209 8.34 14.10 6.43
N GLU A 210 7.99 15.21 7.04
CA GLU A 210 8.64 15.72 8.24
C GLU A 210 7.68 15.70 9.44
N LYS A 211 8.19 15.51 10.64
CA LYS A 211 7.37 15.51 11.88
C LYS A 211 6.51 16.77 12.01
N THR A 212 7.02 17.90 11.54
CA THR A 212 6.32 19.19 11.53
C THR A 212 5.11 19.22 10.58
N ASP A 213 4.98 18.26 9.66
CA ASP A 213 3.86 18.20 8.72
C ASP A 213 2.61 17.51 9.30
N SER A 214 2.72 16.94 10.51
CA SER A 214 1.62 16.22 11.17
C SER A 214 0.31 17.02 11.25
N HIS A 215 0.40 18.34 11.50
CA HIS A 215 -0.78 19.20 11.57
C HIS A 215 -1.44 19.43 10.21
N LYS A 216 -0.67 19.40 9.11
CA LYS A 216 -1.20 19.50 7.73
C LYS A 216 -1.92 18.21 7.35
N GLN A 217 -1.33 17.06 7.69
CA GLN A 217 -1.95 15.76 7.49
C GLN A 217 -3.26 15.65 8.30
N ASP A 218 -3.27 16.10 9.56
CA ASP A 218 -4.47 16.10 10.40
C ASP A 218 -5.61 16.95 9.81
N LEU A 219 -5.29 18.07 9.14
CA LEU A 219 -6.27 18.88 8.41
C LEU A 219 -6.87 18.10 7.22
N VAL A 220 -6.01 17.47 6.40
CA VAL A 220 -6.45 16.68 5.24
C VAL A 220 -7.31 15.50 5.68
N PHE A 221 -6.91 14.82 6.75
CA PHE A 221 -7.64 13.70 7.31
C PHE A 221 -9.01 14.12 7.87
N ALA A 222 -9.09 15.26 8.58
CA ALA A 222 -10.36 15.82 9.05
C ALA A 222 -11.32 16.13 7.88
N LEU A 223 -10.80 16.71 6.78
CA LEU A 223 -11.56 16.93 5.55
C LEU A 223 -12.05 15.62 4.94
N GLY A 224 -11.19 14.59 4.92
CA GLY A 224 -11.54 13.25 4.43
C GLY A 224 -12.69 12.60 5.19
N MET A 225 -12.76 12.82 6.50
CA MET A 225 -13.85 12.36 7.36
C MET A 225 -15.11 13.26 7.31
N GLY A 226 -15.07 14.42 6.63
CA GLY A 226 -16.15 15.40 6.69
C GLY A 226 -16.36 16.00 8.09
N LYS A 227 -15.29 16.11 8.88
CA LYS A 227 -15.29 16.59 10.26
C LYS A 227 -14.59 17.93 10.38
N GLN A 228 -14.98 18.73 11.40
CA GLN A 228 -14.24 19.93 11.74
C GLN A 228 -12.91 19.58 12.44
N LEU A 229 -11.87 20.36 12.21
CA LEU A 229 -10.55 20.12 12.81
C LEU A 229 -10.61 20.07 14.36
N LYS A 230 -11.45 20.89 14.97
CA LYS A 230 -11.65 20.96 16.43
C LYS A 230 -12.62 19.94 17.00
N ASP A 231 -13.27 19.10 16.18
CA ASP A 231 -14.22 18.07 16.65
C ASP A 231 -13.47 17.09 17.58
N PRO A 232 -13.85 16.98 18.87
CA PRO A 232 -13.15 16.11 19.81
C PRO A 232 -13.39 14.62 19.56
N GLU A 233 -14.48 14.27 18.89
CA GLU A 233 -14.89 12.88 18.63
C GLU A 233 -14.31 12.31 17.33
N ARG A 234 -13.55 13.11 16.57
CA ARG A 234 -12.93 12.60 15.36
C ARG A 234 -11.69 11.77 15.65
N HIS A 235 -11.45 10.77 14.84
CA HIS A 235 -10.18 10.05 14.85
C HIS A 235 -9.01 10.99 14.52
N ARG A 236 -7.88 10.80 15.19
CA ARG A 236 -6.61 11.49 14.94
C ARG A 236 -5.47 10.50 14.96
N TYR A 237 -4.54 10.68 14.04
CA TYR A 237 -3.24 10.04 14.18
C TYR A 237 -2.46 10.68 15.35
N PRO A 238 -1.64 9.91 16.08
CA PRO A 238 -0.70 10.48 17.03
C PRO A 238 0.25 11.45 16.30
N ALA A 239 0.45 12.64 16.89
CA ALA A 239 1.31 13.64 16.30
C ALA A 239 2.75 13.11 16.10
N GLU A 240 3.37 13.44 14.98
CA GLU A 240 4.78 13.18 14.66
C GLU A 240 5.20 11.72 14.46
N MET A 241 4.28 10.74 14.54
CA MET A 241 4.61 9.32 14.53
C MET A 241 4.51 8.65 13.14
N HIS A 242 4.07 9.39 12.12
CA HIS A 242 3.89 8.87 10.76
C HIS A 242 4.71 9.65 9.71
N SER A 243 5.85 10.22 10.11
CA SER A 243 6.78 10.88 9.20
C SER A 243 7.69 9.89 8.47
N VAL A 244 8.36 10.33 7.41
CA VAL A 244 9.45 9.56 6.79
C VAL A 244 10.69 9.70 7.66
N GLU A 245 10.81 8.81 8.65
CA GLU A 245 11.90 8.77 9.63
C GLU A 245 13.22 8.24 9.06
N THR A 246 14.32 8.58 9.72
CA THR A 246 15.62 8.03 9.38
C THR A 246 15.76 6.57 9.83
N PRO A 247 16.65 5.77 9.20
CA PRO A 247 16.94 4.40 9.64
C PRO A 247 17.34 4.32 11.12
N GLU A 248 18.08 5.30 11.61
CA GLU A 248 18.56 5.35 12.99
C GLU A 248 17.41 5.59 13.98
N GLU A 249 16.49 6.52 13.67
CA GLU A 249 15.31 6.81 14.51
C GLU A 249 14.44 5.57 14.66
N VAL A 250 14.13 4.90 13.54
CA VAL A 250 13.30 3.68 13.56
C VAL A 250 14.01 2.56 14.31
N THR A 251 15.27 2.29 14.00
CA THR A 251 16.04 1.23 14.65
C THR A 251 16.10 1.42 16.15
N SER A 252 16.46 2.64 16.60
CA SER A 252 16.57 2.96 18.03
C SER A 252 15.25 2.69 18.76
N ARG A 253 14.13 3.16 18.21
CA ARG A 253 12.79 3.00 18.80
C ARG A 253 12.37 1.53 18.92
N PHE A 254 12.58 0.73 17.86
CA PHE A 254 12.22 -0.68 17.90
C PHE A 254 13.14 -1.52 18.80
N VAL A 255 14.44 -1.21 18.82
CA VAL A 255 15.40 -1.88 19.71
C VAL A 255 15.15 -1.52 21.17
N GLU A 256 14.86 -0.27 21.48
CA GLU A 256 14.50 0.19 22.83
C GLU A 256 13.27 -0.57 23.36
N ARG A 257 12.25 -0.74 22.51
CA ARG A 257 10.98 -1.37 22.94
C ARG A 257 11.05 -2.89 22.97
N TYR A 258 11.68 -3.54 21.97
CA TYR A 258 11.59 -4.99 21.74
C TYR A 258 12.96 -5.71 21.72
N GLY A 259 14.07 -5.02 21.98
CA GLY A 259 15.40 -5.62 21.99
C GLY A 259 15.78 -6.28 20.67
N GLU A 260 16.24 -7.52 20.72
CA GLU A 260 16.67 -8.27 19.52
C GLU A 260 15.49 -8.63 18.58
N ILE A 261 14.28 -8.77 19.10
CA ILE A 261 13.07 -8.97 18.27
C ILE A 261 12.87 -7.74 17.40
N GLY A 262 12.93 -6.54 17.98
CA GLY A 262 12.84 -5.27 17.26
C GLY A 262 13.96 -5.10 16.24
N ARG A 263 15.20 -5.42 16.61
CA ARG A 263 16.36 -5.39 15.70
C ARG A 263 16.16 -6.32 14.51
N LYS A 264 15.69 -7.55 14.73
CA LYS A 264 15.40 -8.52 13.65
C LYS A 264 14.27 -8.02 12.75
N ALA A 265 13.19 -7.46 13.30
CA ALA A 265 12.08 -6.92 12.53
C ALA A 265 12.51 -5.74 11.64
N VAL A 266 13.37 -4.85 12.13
CA VAL A 266 13.99 -3.78 11.34
C VAL A 266 14.90 -4.35 10.25
N TYR A 267 15.78 -5.30 10.56
CA TYR A 267 16.65 -5.94 9.58
C TYR A 267 15.86 -6.61 8.46
N ASN A 268 14.70 -7.19 8.75
CA ASN A 268 13.84 -7.81 7.76
C ASN A 268 13.33 -6.83 6.70
N THR A 269 13.26 -5.52 6.99
CA THR A 269 12.92 -4.51 5.96
C THR A 269 13.98 -4.46 4.87
N THR A 270 15.26 -4.58 5.24
CA THR A 270 16.37 -4.63 4.28
C THR A 270 16.33 -5.95 3.50
N ARG A 271 16.12 -7.09 4.18
CA ARG A 271 16.01 -8.40 3.52
C ARG A 271 14.88 -8.43 2.49
N ILE A 272 13.70 -7.90 2.83
CA ILE A 272 12.57 -7.77 1.91
C ILE A 272 12.94 -6.85 0.75
N SER A 273 13.45 -5.66 1.04
CA SER A 273 13.78 -4.69 -0.02
C SER A 273 14.89 -5.19 -0.95
N ASP A 274 15.83 -5.99 -0.45
CA ASP A 274 16.90 -6.58 -1.27
C ASP A 274 16.39 -7.69 -2.19
N SER A 275 15.30 -8.37 -1.83
CA SER A 275 14.62 -9.33 -2.72
C SER A 275 13.73 -8.64 -3.78
N CYS A 276 13.42 -7.35 -3.62
CA CYS A 276 12.58 -6.62 -4.56
C CYS A 276 13.42 -6.10 -5.74
N THR A 277 13.11 -6.61 -6.94
CA THR A 277 13.80 -6.28 -8.20
C THR A 277 12.86 -5.78 -9.29
N ALA A 278 11.56 -5.67 -8.99
CA ALA A 278 10.54 -5.19 -9.92
C ALA A 278 10.91 -3.84 -10.53
N ARG A 279 10.66 -3.68 -11.83
CA ARG A 279 10.99 -2.47 -12.57
C ARG A 279 9.72 -1.75 -13.02
N VAL A 280 9.65 -0.47 -12.70
CA VAL A 280 8.61 0.41 -13.22
C VAL A 280 9.19 1.21 -14.39
N GLU A 281 8.74 0.90 -15.60
CA GLU A 281 9.16 1.64 -16.80
C GLU A 281 8.55 3.05 -16.77
N THR A 282 9.40 4.06 -16.82
CA THR A 282 9.01 5.48 -16.89
C THR A 282 9.11 6.08 -18.29
N GLU A 283 9.78 5.39 -19.20
CA GLU A 283 9.97 5.80 -20.58
C GLU A 283 9.60 4.63 -21.49
N SER A 284 8.41 4.67 -22.09
CA SER A 284 8.05 3.71 -23.11
C SER A 284 8.54 4.24 -24.47
N LYS A 285 9.50 3.56 -25.07
CA LYS A 285 9.85 3.77 -26.48
C LYS A 285 8.76 3.22 -27.42
N ASN A 286 7.89 2.38 -26.89
CA ASN A 286 6.76 1.76 -27.59
C ASN A 286 5.47 2.12 -26.87
N TYR A 287 4.80 3.16 -27.33
CA TYR A 287 3.43 3.44 -26.89
C TYR A 287 2.55 2.25 -27.29
N LYS A 288 2.08 1.49 -26.31
CA LYS A 288 1.00 0.50 -26.54
C LYS A 288 -0.29 1.29 -26.71
N ILE A 289 -0.59 1.66 -27.95
CA ILE A 289 -1.89 2.23 -28.27
C ILE A 289 -2.92 1.11 -28.08
N PRO A 290 -3.94 1.28 -27.24
CA PRO A 290 -5.00 0.29 -27.11
C PRO A 290 -5.58 -0.02 -28.51
N SER A 291 -5.49 -1.26 -28.95
CA SER A 291 -6.22 -1.71 -30.12
C SER A 291 -7.58 -2.21 -29.66
N VAL A 292 -8.63 -1.56 -30.12
CA VAL A 292 -9.99 -2.11 -29.99
C VAL A 292 -10.16 -3.08 -31.16
N PRO A 293 -10.27 -4.40 -30.90
CA PRO A 293 -10.58 -5.32 -31.98
C PRO A 293 -11.97 -4.96 -32.51
N LEU A 294 -12.06 -4.47 -33.72
CA LEU A 294 -13.33 -4.31 -34.41
C LEU A 294 -13.82 -5.73 -34.75
N LYS A 295 -15.01 -6.05 -34.31
CA LYS A 295 -15.56 -7.41 -34.42
C LYS A 295 -15.86 -7.84 -35.85
N ASP A 296 -16.10 -6.85 -36.73
CA ASP A 296 -16.39 -7.07 -38.16
C ASP A 296 -16.11 -5.83 -39.01
N ALA A 297 -16.30 -5.95 -40.32
CA ALA A 297 -16.06 -4.88 -41.27
C ALA A 297 -17.09 -3.74 -41.14
N ASP A 298 -18.28 -4.02 -40.62
CA ASP A 298 -19.37 -3.04 -40.48
C ASP A 298 -19.04 -2.12 -39.31
N ASP A 299 -18.59 -2.65 -38.16
CA ASP A 299 -18.10 -1.87 -37.01
C ASP A 299 -17.00 -0.89 -37.45
N TYR A 300 -16.11 -1.29 -38.38
CA TYR A 300 -15.07 -0.41 -38.89
C TYR A 300 -15.63 0.72 -39.75
N GLN A 301 -16.61 0.41 -40.64
CA GLN A 301 -17.25 1.42 -41.49
C GLN A 301 -18.05 2.41 -40.66
N ASP A 302 -18.77 1.96 -39.63
CA ASP A 302 -19.49 2.80 -38.69
C ASP A 302 -18.56 3.72 -37.91
N PHE A 303 -17.41 3.20 -37.45
CA PHE A 303 -16.38 4.01 -36.80
C PHE A 303 -15.80 5.08 -37.73
N ILE A 304 -15.51 4.74 -38.98
CA ILE A 304 -15.00 5.71 -39.97
C ILE A 304 -16.06 6.76 -40.31
N ALA A 305 -17.33 6.36 -40.46
CA ALA A 305 -18.43 7.27 -40.68
C ALA A 305 -18.62 8.25 -39.52
N TRP A 306 -18.62 7.74 -38.28
CA TRP A 306 -18.67 8.54 -37.07
C TRP A 306 -17.48 9.52 -36.98
N LYS A 307 -16.27 9.07 -37.23
CA LYS A 307 -15.07 9.91 -37.22
C LYS A 307 -15.15 11.03 -38.25
N ARG A 308 -15.59 10.73 -39.46
CA ARG A 308 -15.76 11.76 -40.53
C ARG A 308 -16.81 12.80 -40.13
N THR A 309 -17.92 12.39 -39.57
CA THR A 309 -18.99 13.29 -39.10
C THR A 309 -18.46 14.20 -37.97
N LYS A 310 -17.72 13.67 -37.00
CA LYS A 310 -17.17 14.46 -35.89
C LYS A 310 -16.08 15.44 -36.34
N ILE A 311 -15.20 15.03 -37.27
CA ILE A 311 -14.17 15.90 -37.82
C ILE A 311 -14.83 17.02 -38.64
N ALA A 312 -15.84 16.73 -39.47
CA ALA A 312 -16.58 17.73 -40.20
C ALA A 312 -17.28 18.74 -39.27
N THR A 313 -17.90 18.27 -38.18
CA THR A 313 -18.53 19.14 -37.18
C THR A 313 -17.52 20.05 -36.47
N PHE A 314 -16.31 19.53 -36.19
CA PHE A 314 -15.28 20.30 -35.47
C PHE A 314 -14.62 21.40 -36.34
N PHE A 315 -14.57 21.23 -37.68
CA PHE A 315 -13.94 22.16 -38.59
C PHE A 315 -14.93 23.06 -39.37
N LEU A 316 -16.24 22.86 -39.22
CA LEU A 316 -17.27 23.59 -39.96
C LEU A 316 -18.22 24.43 -39.08
N THR A 317 -17.97 24.51 -37.77
CA THR A 317 -18.64 25.46 -36.88
C THR A 317 -17.69 26.61 -36.58
N ASP A 318 -17.69 27.62 -37.45
CA ASP A 318 -17.35 29.01 -37.14
C ASP A 318 -18.57 29.75 -36.58
#